data_7fbc937492c59e2aa5594f008e4305db
#
_entry.id   7fbc937492c59e2aa5594f008e4305db
#
_cell.length_a   1.000
_cell.length_b   1.000
_cell.length_c   1.000
_cell.angle_alpha   90.00
_cell.angle_beta   90.00
_cell.angle_gamma   90.00
#
_symmetry.space_group_name_H-M   'P 1'
#
loop_
_entity.id
_entity.type
_entity.pdbx_description
1 polymer ?
#
loop_
_entity_poly.entity_id
_entity_poly.type
_entity_poly.pdbx_seq_one_letter_code
_entity_poly.pdbx_strand_id
1 'polypeptide(L)'
;MERKAKLYAAKSTQLSNQLEQAEQFLEQMPGKMQISVTGSSKWDVLEFCRKGEGWGLYYGVEEDGSWVTEAPVQVKAAAAKLLPELVERLITTQADKLSEVEIGLDALSGLPFLIAEDQGGAQ
;
A
#
# COMPACT_ATOMS: atom_id res chain seq x y z
N MET A 1 23.45 -15.12 25.69
CA MET A 1 23.89 -14.09 24.71
C MET A 1 23.81 -14.59 23.29
N GLU A 2 24.44 -15.71 22.97
CA GLU A 2 24.39 -16.27 21.63
C GLU A 2 22.95 -16.58 21.19
N ARG A 3 22.13 -17.08 22.12
CA ARG A 3 20.75 -17.42 21.81
C ARG A 3 19.96 -16.21 21.36
N LYS A 4 20.14 -15.09 22.07
CA LYS A 4 19.44 -13.84 21.71
C LYS A 4 19.93 -13.29 20.39
N ALA A 5 21.23 -13.39 20.13
CA ALA A 5 21.78 -12.93 18.86
C ALA A 5 21.25 -13.73 17.69
N LYS A 6 21.17 -15.05 17.84
CA LYS A 6 20.62 -15.93 16.80
C LYS A 6 19.14 -15.67 16.59
N LEU A 7 18.41 -15.45 17.68
CA LEU A 7 16.99 -15.17 17.60
C LEU A 7 16.76 -13.82 16.90
N TYR A 8 17.56 -12.81 17.27
CA TYR A 8 17.47 -11.51 16.64
C TYR A 8 17.69 -11.61 15.12
N ALA A 9 18.75 -12.33 14.72
CA ALA A 9 19.04 -12.49 13.30
C ALA A 9 17.90 -13.20 12.57
N ALA A 10 17.38 -14.28 13.17
CA ALA A 10 16.28 -15.04 12.55
C ALA A 10 15.01 -14.18 12.43
N LYS A 11 14.68 -13.44 13.47
CA LYS A 11 13.49 -12.58 13.44
C LYS A 11 13.66 -11.42 12.48
N SER A 12 14.86 -10.85 12.39
CA SER A 12 15.14 -9.78 11.44
C SER A 12 14.97 -10.25 10.01
N THR A 13 15.44 -11.47 9.71
CA THR A 13 15.26 -12.06 8.38
C THR A 13 13.77 -12.29 8.09
N GLN A 14 13.06 -12.82 9.07
CA GLN A 14 11.62 -13.06 8.93
C GLN A 14 10.88 -11.76 8.65
N LEU A 15 11.21 -10.71 9.39
CA LEU A 15 10.59 -9.39 9.21
C LEU A 15 10.83 -8.87 7.79
N SER A 16 12.09 -8.95 7.33
CA SER A 16 12.43 -8.50 5.98
C SER A 16 11.66 -9.27 4.92
N ASN A 17 11.57 -10.59 5.06
CA ASN A 17 10.87 -11.43 4.10
C ASN A 17 9.37 -11.11 4.06
N GLN A 18 8.77 -10.91 5.23
CA GLN A 18 7.34 -10.61 5.30
C GLN A 18 7.02 -9.23 4.73
N LEU A 19 7.91 -8.26 4.94
CA LEU A 19 7.71 -6.93 4.36
C LEU A 19 7.84 -6.97 2.84
N GLU A 20 8.77 -7.76 2.31
CA GLU A 20 8.88 -7.92 0.87
C GLU A 20 7.63 -8.57 0.28
N GLN A 21 7.11 -9.59 0.96
CA GLN A 21 5.90 -10.26 0.52
C GLN A 21 4.70 -9.31 0.54
N ALA A 22 4.60 -8.49 1.58
CA ALA A 22 3.53 -7.50 1.69
C ALA A 22 3.63 -6.47 0.56
N GLU A 23 4.83 -5.98 0.29
CA GLU A 23 5.04 -5.02 -0.78
C GLU A 23 4.67 -5.60 -2.14
N GLN A 24 5.08 -6.85 -2.40
CA GLN A 24 4.73 -7.53 -3.64
C GLN A 24 3.23 -7.72 -3.77
N PHE A 25 2.57 -8.07 -2.68
CA PHE A 25 1.12 -8.22 -2.68
C PHE A 25 0.43 -6.90 -3.07
N LEU A 26 0.88 -5.81 -2.45
CA LEU A 26 0.31 -4.49 -2.73
C LEU A 26 0.61 -4.05 -4.15
N GLU A 27 1.80 -4.37 -4.65
CA GLU A 27 2.20 -3.99 -6.00
C GLU A 27 1.36 -4.72 -7.05
N GLN A 28 0.94 -5.95 -6.76
CA GLN A 28 0.13 -6.72 -7.68
C GLN A 28 -1.36 -6.43 -7.56
N MET A 29 -1.75 -5.65 -6.56
CA MET A 29 -3.16 -5.37 -6.32
C MET A 29 -3.75 -4.48 -7.42
N PRO A 30 -4.86 -4.90 -8.05
CA PRO A 30 -5.54 -4.02 -9.01
C PRO A 30 -6.11 -2.81 -8.30
N GLY A 31 -6.10 -1.67 -8.99
CA GLY A 31 -6.64 -0.44 -8.42
C GLY A 31 -5.75 0.17 -7.35
N LYS A 32 -4.47 -0.17 -7.35
CA LYS A 32 -3.56 0.42 -6.37
C LYS A 32 -3.42 1.92 -6.56
N MET A 33 -3.23 2.61 -5.46
CA MET A 33 -3.14 4.05 -5.45
C MET A 33 -2.19 4.50 -4.35
N GLN A 34 -1.68 5.71 -4.47
CA GLN A 34 -0.81 6.27 -3.44
C GLN A 34 -1.61 6.46 -2.16
N ILE A 35 -1.10 5.93 -1.07
CA ILE A 35 -1.76 6.00 0.23
C ILE A 35 -0.70 6.11 1.31
N SER A 36 -1.02 6.80 2.39
CA SER A 36 -0.08 6.97 3.50
C SER A 36 -0.80 6.93 4.83
N VAL A 37 -0.05 6.52 5.87
CA VAL A 37 -0.53 6.58 7.25
C VAL A 37 0.56 7.18 8.11
N THR A 38 0.15 7.87 9.16
CA THR A 38 1.06 8.54 10.08
C THR A 38 1.16 7.71 11.35
N GLY A 39 2.37 7.58 11.87
CA GLY A 39 2.61 6.84 13.10
C GLY A 39 2.26 7.65 14.35
N SER A 40 2.66 7.12 15.50
CA SER A 40 2.40 7.76 16.79
C SER A 40 3.05 9.14 16.90
N SER A 41 4.17 9.33 16.23
CA SER A 41 4.77 10.65 16.04
C SER A 41 4.24 11.18 14.73
N LYS A 42 3.74 12.41 14.71
CA LYS A 42 3.20 12.97 13.46
C LYS A 42 4.26 13.21 12.39
N TRP A 43 5.51 12.89 12.70
CA TRP A 43 6.60 13.04 11.75
C TRP A 43 6.96 11.74 11.03
N ASP A 44 6.50 10.59 11.54
CA ASP A 44 6.77 9.33 10.87
C ASP A 44 5.57 8.91 10.02
N VAL A 45 5.86 8.60 8.76
CA VAL A 45 4.84 8.29 7.77
C VAL A 45 5.25 7.04 7.00
N LEU A 46 4.33 6.11 6.85
CA LEU A 46 4.50 4.99 5.94
C LEU A 46 3.64 5.25 4.72
N GLU A 47 4.23 5.17 3.55
CA GLU A 47 3.55 5.48 2.30
C GLU A 47 3.74 4.37 1.29
N PHE A 48 2.66 4.01 0.60
CA PHE A 48 2.73 3.14 -0.57
C PHE A 48 2.64 4.05 -1.78
N CYS A 49 3.67 4.07 -2.61
CA CYS A 49 3.78 5.04 -3.70
C CYS A 49 4.62 4.52 -4.84
N ARG A 50 4.70 5.30 -5.90
CA ARG A 50 5.49 4.94 -7.07
C ARG A 50 6.98 4.85 -6.71
N LYS A 51 7.61 3.79 -7.21
CA LYS A 51 9.04 3.56 -7.05
C LYS A 51 9.59 3.21 -8.44
N GLY A 52 10.17 4.20 -9.12
CA GLY A 52 10.59 4.00 -10.49
C GLY A 52 9.39 3.62 -11.37
N GLU A 53 9.47 2.51 -12.05
CA GLU A 53 8.38 2.01 -12.89
C GLU A 53 7.38 1.17 -12.12
N GLY A 54 7.70 0.80 -10.88
CA GLY A 54 6.83 0.00 -10.04
C GLY A 54 6.30 0.78 -8.86
N TRP A 55 6.04 0.08 -7.80
CA TRP A 55 5.51 0.63 -6.56
C TRP A 55 6.28 0.08 -5.38
N GLY A 56 6.33 0.81 -4.30
CA GLY A 56 7.03 0.36 -3.11
C GLY A 56 6.54 1.05 -1.85
N LEU A 57 7.03 0.57 -0.72
CA LEU A 57 6.74 1.14 0.59
C LEU A 57 7.89 2.05 0.99
N TYR A 58 7.55 3.27 1.37
CA TYR A 58 8.50 4.29 1.79
C TYR A 58 8.18 4.71 3.22
N TYR A 59 9.19 4.73 4.08
CA TYR A 59 9.00 5.16 5.46
C TYR A 59 9.89 6.37 5.72
N GLY A 60 9.28 7.44 6.18
CA GLY A 60 10.00 8.67 6.46
C GLY A 60 9.79 9.14 7.88
N VAL A 61 10.83 9.74 8.46
CA VAL A 61 10.76 10.43 9.73
C VAL A 61 11.33 11.82 9.47
N GLU A 62 10.47 12.83 9.59
CA GLU A 62 10.80 14.21 9.25
C GLU A 62 11.25 14.31 7.78
N GLU A 63 12.50 14.71 7.53
CA GLU A 63 13.01 14.84 6.18
C GLU A 63 13.78 13.61 5.74
N ASP A 64 14.02 12.69 6.67
CA ASP A 64 14.75 11.46 6.36
C ASP A 64 13.75 10.36 6.01
N GLY A 65 14.06 9.64 4.96
CA GLY A 65 13.20 8.52 4.57
C GLY A 65 13.97 7.53 3.75
N SER A 66 13.42 6.34 3.63
CA SER A 66 14.01 5.29 2.83
C SER A 66 12.96 4.30 2.39
N TRP A 67 13.27 3.58 1.30
CA TRP A 67 12.42 2.47 0.87
C TRP A 67 12.54 1.37 1.91
N VAL A 68 11.40 0.84 2.32
CA VAL A 68 11.33 -0.12 3.43
C VAL A 68 12.20 -1.34 3.18
N THR A 69 12.20 -1.87 1.96
CA THR A 69 12.99 -3.06 1.65
C THR A 69 14.50 -2.81 1.70
N GLU A 70 14.92 -1.56 1.62
CA GLU A 70 16.35 -1.19 1.64
C GLU A 70 16.77 -0.60 2.99
N ALA A 71 15.85 -0.52 3.92
CA ALA A 71 16.07 0.16 5.19
C ALA A 71 16.72 -0.75 6.25
N PRO A 72 17.34 -0.16 7.27
CA PRO A 72 17.82 -0.94 8.42
C PRO A 72 16.65 -1.60 9.15
N VAL A 73 16.96 -2.60 9.94
CA VAL A 73 15.93 -3.40 10.62
C VAL A 73 15.06 -2.59 11.56
N GLN A 74 15.60 -1.56 12.21
CA GLN A 74 14.80 -0.71 13.10
C GLN A 74 13.73 0.06 12.32
N VAL A 75 14.08 0.54 11.14
CA VAL A 75 13.14 1.24 10.27
C VAL A 75 12.10 0.25 9.75
N LYS A 76 12.53 -0.94 9.36
CA LYS A 76 11.58 -1.98 8.93
C LYS A 76 10.58 -2.33 10.03
N ALA A 77 11.04 -2.43 11.27
CA ALA A 77 10.16 -2.73 12.39
C ALA A 77 9.14 -1.61 12.61
N ALA A 78 9.59 -0.36 12.52
CA ALA A 78 8.69 0.80 12.66
C ALA A 78 7.66 0.82 11.53
N ALA A 79 8.08 0.56 10.30
CA ALA A 79 7.19 0.52 9.15
C ALA A 79 6.17 -0.61 9.29
N ALA A 80 6.61 -1.77 9.77
CA ALA A 80 5.74 -2.93 9.94
C ALA A 80 4.58 -2.64 10.90
N LYS A 81 4.81 -1.81 11.91
CA LYS A 81 3.75 -1.46 12.86
C LYS A 81 2.63 -0.66 12.19
N LEU A 82 2.96 0.08 11.16
CA LEU A 82 1.99 0.94 10.46
C LEU A 82 1.35 0.23 9.27
N LEU A 83 1.91 -0.88 8.85
CA LEU A 83 1.44 -1.56 7.64
C LEU A 83 -0.02 -2.03 7.72
N PRO A 84 -0.49 -2.62 8.84
CA PRO A 84 -1.90 -3.02 8.90
C PRO A 84 -2.85 -1.84 8.70
N GLU A 85 -2.55 -0.69 9.27
CA GLU A 85 -3.38 0.50 9.10
C GLU A 85 -3.32 1.00 7.65
N LEU A 86 -2.15 0.92 7.03
CA LEU A 86 -2.00 1.32 5.63
C LEU A 86 -2.86 0.46 4.72
N VAL A 87 -2.83 -0.86 4.91
CA VAL A 87 -3.62 -1.80 4.12
C VAL A 87 -5.12 -1.52 4.32
N GLU A 88 -5.52 -1.33 5.55
CA GLU A 88 -6.92 -1.02 5.86
C GLU A 88 -7.36 0.28 5.19
N ARG A 89 -6.52 1.31 5.24
CA ARG A 89 -6.83 2.60 4.61
C ARG A 89 -6.92 2.45 3.09
N LEU A 90 -6.03 1.65 2.51
CA LEU A 90 -6.07 1.40 1.07
C LEU A 90 -7.38 0.73 0.67
N ILE A 91 -7.78 -0.30 1.39
CA ILE A 91 -9.03 -1.01 1.11
C ILE A 91 -10.24 -0.08 1.26
N THR A 92 -10.27 0.71 2.32
CA THR A 92 -11.35 1.66 2.55
C THR A 92 -11.42 2.69 1.44
N THR A 93 -10.27 3.21 1.04
CA THR A 93 -10.20 4.22 -0.03
C THR A 93 -10.65 3.62 -1.36
N GLN A 94 -10.26 2.38 -1.65
CA GLN A 94 -10.73 1.70 -2.85
C GLN A 94 -12.25 1.54 -2.85
N ALA A 95 -12.82 1.19 -1.71
CA ALA A 95 -14.28 1.05 -1.58
C ALA A 95 -14.98 2.39 -1.83
N ASP A 96 -14.45 3.47 -1.28
CA ASP A 96 -15.01 4.81 -1.50
C ASP A 96 -14.90 5.21 -2.98
N LYS A 97 -13.76 4.94 -3.59
CA LYS A 97 -13.56 5.26 -5.01
C LYS A 97 -14.47 4.43 -5.91
N LEU A 98 -14.66 3.16 -5.56
CA LEU A 98 -15.58 2.30 -6.30
C LEU A 98 -17.00 2.89 -6.26
N SER A 99 -17.44 3.35 -5.09
CA SER A 99 -18.75 3.95 -4.94
C SER A 99 -18.88 5.19 -5.84
N GLU A 100 -17.86 6.04 -5.88
CA GLU A 100 -17.87 7.22 -6.75
C GLU A 100 -17.95 6.82 -8.22
N VAL A 101 -17.21 5.80 -8.62
CA VAL A 101 -17.22 5.32 -10.01
C VAL A 101 -18.59 4.77 -10.37
N GLU A 102 -19.19 4.01 -9.46
CA GLU A 102 -20.52 3.44 -9.69
C GLU A 102 -21.57 4.52 -9.85
N ILE A 103 -21.50 5.56 -9.03
CA ILE A 103 -22.41 6.72 -9.15
C ILE A 103 -22.22 7.39 -10.50
N GLY A 104 -20.96 7.55 -10.91
CA GLY A 104 -20.66 8.15 -12.21
C GLY A 104 -21.18 7.31 -13.37
N LEU A 105 -20.99 6.01 -13.30
CA LEU A 105 -21.49 5.09 -14.34
C LEU A 105 -23.01 5.13 -14.40
N ASP A 106 -23.66 5.17 -13.25
CA ASP A 106 -25.12 5.26 -13.19
C ASP A 106 -25.62 6.54 -13.83
N ALA A 107 -24.97 7.65 -13.55
CA ALA A 107 -25.33 8.94 -14.14
C ALA A 107 -25.19 8.92 -15.67
N LEU A 108 -24.14 8.26 -16.17
CA LEU A 108 -23.89 8.17 -17.61
C LEU A 108 -24.81 7.17 -18.31
N SER A 109 -25.37 6.21 -17.58
CA SER A 109 -26.21 5.17 -18.16
C SER A 109 -27.48 5.73 -18.79
N GLY A 110 -27.86 6.96 -18.43
CA GLY A 110 -29.02 7.62 -19.02
C GLY A 110 -28.75 8.26 -20.38
N LEU A 111 -27.50 8.31 -20.81
CA LEU A 111 -27.13 8.96 -22.06
C LEU A 111 -27.26 7.99 -23.24
N PRO A 112 -28.07 8.34 -24.25
CA PRO A 112 -28.36 7.38 -25.34
C PRO A 112 -27.14 6.97 -26.16
N PHE A 113 -26.17 7.86 -26.31
CA PHE A 113 -25.00 7.55 -27.13
C PHE A 113 -24.00 6.64 -26.43
N LEU A 114 -24.17 6.35 -25.15
CA LEU A 114 -23.29 5.44 -24.40
C LEU A 114 -23.86 4.05 -24.22
N ILE A 115 -25.11 3.86 -24.55
CA ILE A 115 -25.79 2.56 -24.41
C ILE A 115 -25.08 1.48 -25.24
N ALA A 116 -24.65 1.84 -26.45
CA ALA A 116 -23.98 0.92 -27.35
C ALA A 116 -22.69 0.39 -26.75
N GLU A 117 -21.98 1.21 -26.00
CA GLU A 117 -20.72 0.82 -25.38
C GLU A 117 -20.95 -0.21 -24.27
N ASP A 118 -21.92 0.03 -23.41
CA ASP A 118 -22.29 -0.91 -22.36
C ASP A 118 -22.72 -2.26 -22.95
N GLN A 119 -23.51 -2.20 -23.98
CA GLN A 119 -23.98 -3.40 -24.65
C GLN A 119 -22.91 -4.06 -25.47
N GLY A 120 -21.98 -3.26 -25.98
CA GLY A 120 -20.84 -3.78 -26.70
C GLY A 120 -20.04 -4.74 -25.86
N GLY A 121 -19.91 -4.44 -24.58
CA GLY A 121 -19.24 -5.32 -23.66
C GLY A 121 -19.98 -6.63 -23.42
N ALA A 122 -21.27 -6.61 -23.57
CA ALA A 122 -22.11 -7.79 -23.37
C ALA A 122 -22.23 -8.65 -24.62
N GLN A 123 -21.82 -8.12 -25.71
CA GLN A 123 -21.86 -8.84 -26.98
C GLN A 123 -20.57 -9.61 -27.20
#